data_9140741684fec2f0659bf4e25b60c94f
#
_entry.id   9140741684fec2f0659bf4e25b60c94f
#
_cell.length_a   1.000
_cell.length_b   1.000
_cell.length_c   1.000
_cell.angle_alpha   90.00
_cell.angle_beta   90.00
_cell.angle_gamma   90.00
#
_symmetry.space_group_name_H-M   'P 1'
#
loop_
_entity.id
_entity.type
_entity.pdbx_description
1 polymer ?
#
loop_
_entity_poly.entity_id
_entity_poly.type
_entity_poly.pdbx_seq_one_letter_code
_entity_poly.pdbx_strand_id
1 'polypeptide(L)'
;DAEFGFNLHDQSTYYNAELTPKPATISYLAPAYNYEKEINDVRADAMRVIVFMNSILQKYAPGQVGRYNDSFEPRAFGDNIQKWGTSTILIESGGYLDDPEKQEIRKLNYVSILSAIYTIATGKYKDIDIAEYEKIPHNDRKLVDLKLEGLTYDLHGNSYTMDVAINQLEVDEEGNNDFWYSSRVYDLGDLSTSYGYETFRGEGYSIIPGKIYPEELADASALENLDTVQLLRDGYLYLRMKDIPEEWVCSTVPLHIVSPANEIEPFDLWVGENPSFFLGKDDQITHVVVNGFLLDLSKEISDFTNAMIYR
;
A
#
# COMPACT_ATOMS: atom_id res chain seq x y z
N ASP A 1 23.82 19.47 -25.77
CA ASP A 1 23.19 18.20 -25.36
C ASP A 1 23.68 17.87 -23.95
N ALA A 2 22.79 17.39 -23.08
CA ALA A 2 23.16 17.01 -21.72
C ALA A 2 23.82 15.62 -21.71
N GLU A 3 24.90 15.46 -20.93
CA GLU A 3 25.53 14.13 -20.77
C GLU A 3 24.70 13.22 -19.90
N PHE A 4 24.07 13.77 -18.84
CA PHE A 4 23.21 13.07 -17.90
C PHE A 4 21.83 13.72 -17.76
N GLY A 5 20.81 12.89 -17.54
CA GLY A 5 19.44 13.32 -17.31
C GLY A 5 18.75 12.50 -16.24
N PHE A 6 17.82 13.13 -15.52
CA PHE A 6 16.96 12.44 -14.57
C PHE A 6 15.53 12.40 -15.09
N ASN A 7 14.91 11.23 -15.00
CA ASN A 7 13.49 11.01 -15.26
C ASN A 7 12.84 10.61 -13.93
N LEU A 8 12.00 11.50 -13.39
CA LEU A 8 11.44 11.35 -12.05
C LEU A 8 10.00 10.89 -12.13
N HIS A 9 9.71 9.76 -11.49
CA HIS A 9 8.41 9.12 -11.47
C HIS A 9 7.98 8.75 -10.04
N ASP A 10 6.73 8.39 -9.92
CA ASP A 10 6.12 7.81 -8.73
C ASP A 10 5.59 6.42 -9.06
N GLN A 11 5.96 5.42 -8.28
CA GLN A 11 5.48 4.05 -8.43
C GLN A 11 4.51 3.68 -7.30
N SER A 12 3.74 2.62 -7.53
CA SER A 12 2.85 2.07 -6.51
C SER A 12 3.61 1.72 -5.22
N THR A 13 3.01 2.05 -4.07
CA THR A 13 3.53 1.71 -2.73
C THR A 13 3.63 0.20 -2.50
N TYR A 14 2.95 -0.62 -3.31
CA TYR A 14 2.93 -2.08 -3.20
C TYR A 14 4.13 -2.79 -3.83
N TYR A 15 5.09 -2.04 -4.37
CA TYR A 15 6.36 -2.63 -4.80
C TYR A 15 7.30 -2.88 -3.62
N ASN A 16 7.83 -4.10 -3.55
CA ASN A 16 8.88 -4.50 -2.61
C ASN A 16 10.22 -4.70 -3.33
N ALA A 17 11.31 -4.67 -2.58
CA ALA A 17 12.60 -5.18 -3.05
C ALA A 17 12.53 -6.72 -3.07
N GLU A 18 12.82 -7.31 -4.21
CA GLU A 18 12.65 -8.73 -4.55
C GLU A 18 12.82 -9.70 -3.37
N LEU A 19 11.83 -10.59 -3.19
CA LEU A 19 11.80 -11.63 -2.15
C LEU A 19 11.92 -11.14 -0.69
N THR A 20 11.60 -9.87 -0.43
CA THR A 20 11.64 -9.33 0.93
C THR A 20 10.34 -8.57 1.26
N PRO A 21 9.97 -8.46 2.56
CA PRO A 21 8.84 -7.63 2.98
C PRO A 21 9.15 -6.12 2.98
N LYS A 22 10.35 -5.73 2.54
CA LYS A 22 10.74 -4.33 2.53
C LYS A 22 10.22 -3.64 1.28
N PRO A 23 9.61 -2.45 1.41
CA PRO A 23 9.18 -1.69 0.24
C PRO A 23 10.38 -1.32 -0.63
N ALA A 24 10.18 -1.31 -1.94
CA ALA A 24 11.08 -0.67 -2.88
C ALA A 24 10.86 0.84 -2.83
N THR A 25 11.36 1.48 -1.77
CA THR A 25 11.12 2.90 -1.49
C THR A 25 11.64 3.79 -2.60
N ILE A 26 12.79 3.45 -3.16
CA ILE A 26 13.32 4.04 -4.38
C ILE A 26 13.67 2.91 -5.34
N SER A 27 13.19 2.99 -6.56
CA SER A 27 13.65 2.10 -7.62
C SER A 27 14.37 2.89 -8.71
N TYR A 28 15.45 2.32 -9.24
CA TYR A 28 16.24 2.93 -10.29
C TYR A 28 16.14 2.15 -11.59
N LEU A 29 16.37 2.86 -12.68
CA LEU A 29 16.57 2.25 -13.99
C LEU A 29 17.55 3.08 -14.83
N ALA A 30 18.50 2.39 -15.45
CA ALA A 30 19.20 2.86 -16.65
C ALA A 30 18.42 2.32 -17.87
N PRO A 31 17.55 3.12 -18.52
CA PRO A 31 16.64 2.63 -19.54
C PRO A 31 17.37 1.94 -20.70
N ALA A 32 16.73 0.92 -21.28
CA ALA A 32 17.20 0.36 -22.54
C ALA A 32 17.01 1.37 -23.67
N TYR A 33 17.83 1.29 -24.70
CA TYR A 33 17.71 2.11 -25.91
C TYR A 33 17.28 1.30 -27.14
N ASN A 34 17.17 -0.03 -26.98
CA ASN A 34 16.72 -0.98 -27.99
C ASN A 34 16.09 -2.23 -27.37
N TYR A 35 15.46 -3.05 -28.17
CA TYR A 35 14.77 -4.29 -27.72
C TYR A 35 15.74 -5.35 -27.22
N GLU A 36 16.97 -5.36 -27.72
CA GLU A 36 18.04 -6.28 -27.34
C GLU A 36 18.63 -5.94 -25.97
N LYS A 37 18.26 -4.78 -25.39
CA LYS A 37 18.75 -4.27 -24.11
C LYS A 37 20.27 -4.16 -24.03
N GLU A 38 20.90 -3.85 -25.17
CA GLU A 38 22.33 -3.68 -25.24
C GLU A 38 22.84 -2.59 -24.29
N ILE A 39 24.09 -2.72 -23.89
CA ILE A 39 24.76 -1.79 -23.00
C ILE A 39 25.86 -1.08 -23.82
N ASN A 40 25.57 0.15 -24.23
CA ASN A 40 26.56 1.06 -24.80
C ASN A 40 27.15 1.96 -23.68
N ASP A 41 28.12 2.80 -24.01
CA ASP A 41 28.78 3.68 -23.03
C ASP A 41 27.79 4.59 -22.31
N VAL A 42 26.78 5.11 -23.02
CA VAL A 42 25.75 5.99 -22.48
C VAL A 42 24.92 5.29 -21.39
N ARG A 43 24.46 4.08 -21.67
CA ARG A 43 23.71 3.25 -20.68
C ARG A 43 24.62 2.80 -19.53
N ALA A 44 25.86 2.41 -19.85
CA ALA A 44 26.83 1.99 -18.85
C ALA A 44 27.14 3.11 -17.84
N ASP A 45 27.23 4.35 -18.29
CA ASP A 45 27.47 5.49 -17.40
C ASP A 45 26.27 5.76 -16.47
N ALA A 46 25.04 5.65 -16.97
CA ALA A 46 23.85 5.73 -16.12
C ALA A 46 23.85 4.60 -15.07
N MET A 47 24.16 3.35 -15.46
CA MET A 47 24.25 2.20 -14.55
C MET A 47 25.27 2.43 -13.44
N ARG A 48 26.47 2.95 -13.76
CA ARG A 48 27.53 3.26 -12.79
C ARG A 48 27.10 4.34 -11.78
N VAL A 49 26.43 5.38 -12.26
CA VAL A 49 25.89 6.44 -11.37
C VAL A 49 24.83 5.86 -10.44
N ILE A 50 23.93 5.01 -10.94
CA ILE A 50 22.90 4.32 -10.13
C ILE A 50 23.55 3.45 -9.04
N VAL A 51 24.61 2.73 -9.35
CA VAL A 51 25.35 1.94 -8.33
C VAL A 51 25.88 2.83 -7.21
N PHE A 52 26.44 3.99 -7.54
CA PHE A 52 26.88 4.95 -6.53
C PHE A 52 25.69 5.45 -5.68
N MET A 53 24.59 5.85 -6.33
CA MET A 53 23.38 6.30 -5.64
C MET A 53 22.85 5.21 -4.68
N ASN A 54 22.76 3.97 -5.14
CA ASN A 54 22.36 2.84 -4.31
C ASN A 54 23.28 2.67 -3.10
N SER A 55 24.61 2.74 -3.28
CA SER A 55 25.58 2.61 -2.17
C SER A 55 25.39 3.65 -1.07
N ILE A 56 24.90 4.85 -1.43
CA ILE A 56 24.57 5.91 -0.48
C ILE A 56 23.21 5.61 0.18
N LEU A 57 22.17 5.28 -0.60
CA LEU A 57 20.84 5.04 -0.05
C LEU A 57 20.77 3.83 0.87
N GLN A 58 21.57 2.79 0.65
CA GLN A 58 21.67 1.64 1.56
C GLN A 58 22.08 2.02 3.00
N LYS A 59 22.63 3.23 3.22
CA LYS A 59 22.95 3.74 4.56
C LYS A 59 21.73 4.32 5.28
N TYR A 60 20.71 4.74 4.55
CA TYR A 60 19.50 5.41 5.07
C TYR A 60 18.29 4.49 5.02
N ALA A 61 18.13 3.72 3.95
CA ALA A 61 17.04 2.79 3.71
C ALA A 61 17.59 1.42 3.28
N PRO A 62 18.24 0.65 4.19
CA PRO A 62 18.91 -0.59 3.85
C PRO A 62 17.94 -1.67 3.37
N GLY A 63 18.18 -2.19 2.16
CA GLY A 63 17.34 -3.20 1.52
C GLY A 63 16.02 -2.67 0.96
N GLN A 64 15.86 -1.35 0.83
CA GLN A 64 14.65 -0.71 0.31
C GLN A 64 14.89 -0.01 -1.04
N VAL A 65 15.93 -0.41 -1.76
CA VAL A 65 16.22 0.07 -3.11
C VAL A 65 15.98 -1.06 -4.09
N GLY A 66 15.19 -0.80 -5.10
CA GLY A 66 14.87 -1.73 -6.17
C GLY A 66 15.45 -1.30 -7.52
N ARG A 67 15.39 -2.21 -8.48
CA ARG A 67 15.66 -1.95 -9.89
C ARG A 67 14.36 -2.15 -10.69
N TYR A 68 13.98 -1.12 -11.44
CA TYR A 68 12.77 -1.16 -12.25
C TYR A 68 12.97 -2.00 -13.53
N ASN A 69 11.87 -2.39 -14.18
CA ASN A 69 11.87 -3.18 -15.40
C ASN A 69 12.52 -2.41 -16.57
N ASP A 70 13.47 -3.02 -17.26
CA ASP A 70 14.23 -2.44 -18.37
C ASP A 70 13.72 -2.85 -19.77
N SER A 71 12.47 -3.27 -19.90
CA SER A 71 11.87 -3.53 -21.20
C SER A 71 11.80 -2.25 -22.03
N PHE A 72 12.39 -2.26 -23.23
CA PHE A 72 12.39 -1.08 -24.11
C PHE A 72 10.98 -0.72 -24.58
N GLU A 73 10.56 0.52 -24.31
CA GLU A 73 9.29 1.07 -24.77
C GLU A 73 9.55 2.29 -25.68
N PRO A 74 9.40 2.15 -27.01
CA PRO A 74 9.77 3.21 -27.97
C PRO A 74 8.93 4.49 -27.82
N ARG A 75 7.84 4.48 -27.04
CA ARG A 75 7.05 5.67 -26.73
C ARG A 75 7.41 6.29 -25.37
N ALA A 76 8.25 5.62 -24.58
CA ALA A 76 8.69 6.14 -23.29
C ALA A 76 9.73 7.25 -23.46
N PHE A 77 9.59 8.31 -22.69
CA PHE A 77 10.47 9.47 -22.77
C PHE A 77 11.91 9.10 -22.36
N GLY A 78 12.07 8.37 -21.26
CA GLY A 78 13.37 7.97 -20.74
C GLY A 78 14.18 7.13 -21.73
N ASP A 79 13.55 6.15 -22.37
CA ASP A 79 14.16 5.26 -23.35
C ASP A 79 14.63 6.03 -24.60
N ASN A 80 13.84 7.00 -25.04
CA ASN A 80 14.21 7.83 -26.19
C ASN A 80 15.35 8.80 -25.85
N ILE A 81 15.35 9.41 -24.69
CA ILE A 81 16.43 10.30 -24.23
C ILE A 81 17.74 9.49 -24.12
N GLN A 82 17.67 8.29 -23.56
CA GLN A 82 18.79 7.34 -23.50
C GLN A 82 19.30 7.02 -24.93
N LYS A 83 18.39 6.72 -25.85
CA LYS A 83 18.69 6.42 -27.26
C LYS A 83 19.34 7.61 -27.98
N TRP A 84 19.01 8.84 -27.61
CA TRP A 84 19.57 10.07 -28.20
C TRP A 84 20.93 10.46 -27.61
N GLY A 85 21.46 9.69 -26.65
CA GLY A 85 22.83 9.83 -26.17
C GLY A 85 22.98 10.55 -24.83
N THR A 86 21.90 10.75 -24.07
CA THR A 86 21.93 11.24 -22.69
C THR A 86 21.86 10.05 -21.73
N SER A 87 22.84 9.90 -20.85
CA SER A 87 22.85 8.89 -19.78
C SER A 87 21.68 9.14 -18.81
N THR A 88 20.57 8.46 -19.05
CA THR A 88 19.31 8.71 -18.34
C THR A 88 19.20 7.84 -17.09
N ILE A 89 18.89 8.48 -15.98
CA ILE A 89 18.63 7.83 -14.68
C ILE A 89 17.16 8.02 -14.36
N LEU A 90 16.39 6.94 -14.44
CA LEU A 90 15.03 6.93 -13.95
C LEU A 90 15.03 6.67 -12.45
N ILE A 91 14.21 7.41 -11.73
CA ILE A 91 13.97 7.27 -10.29
C ILE A 91 12.46 7.13 -10.10
N GLU A 92 12.06 6.02 -9.52
CA GLU A 92 10.68 5.74 -9.10
C GLU A 92 10.57 5.87 -7.59
N SER A 93 9.67 6.74 -7.12
CA SER A 93 9.35 6.91 -5.71
C SER A 93 8.23 5.95 -5.30
N GLY A 94 8.50 5.02 -4.40
CA GLY A 94 7.54 3.99 -3.96
C GLY A 94 6.89 4.28 -2.62
N GLY A 95 6.81 3.26 -1.76
CA GLY A 95 6.29 3.33 -0.40
C GLY A 95 7.39 3.38 0.65
N TYR A 96 7.05 3.89 1.83
CA TYR A 96 7.85 3.82 3.05
C TYR A 96 6.91 3.66 4.23
N LEU A 97 7.28 2.83 5.21
CA LEU A 97 6.43 2.56 6.37
C LEU A 97 6.19 3.84 7.16
N ASP A 98 4.95 4.09 7.54
CA ASP A 98 4.51 5.26 8.31
C ASP A 98 4.85 6.64 7.67
N ASP A 99 4.91 6.69 6.32
CA ASP A 99 5.20 7.92 5.58
C ASP A 99 4.14 8.21 4.50
N PRO A 100 2.85 8.39 4.85
CA PRO A 100 1.78 8.64 3.88
C PRO A 100 2.02 9.94 3.10
N GLU A 101 2.61 10.96 3.73
CA GLU A 101 2.95 12.25 3.13
C GLU A 101 4.25 12.24 2.31
N LYS A 102 4.89 11.07 2.18
CA LYS A 102 6.15 10.86 1.44
C LYS A 102 7.30 11.80 1.85
N GLN A 103 7.37 12.17 3.14
CA GLN A 103 8.41 13.09 3.65
C GLN A 103 9.79 12.44 3.68
N GLU A 104 9.89 11.19 4.15
CA GLU A 104 11.14 10.43 4.13
C GLU A 104 11.54 10.07 2.68
N ILE A 105 10.57 9.73 1.84
CA ILE A 105 10.81 9.46 0.41
C ILE A 105 11.37 10.70 -0.28
N ARG A 106 10.83 11.91 -0.03
CA ARG A 106 11.37 13.16 -0.58
C ARG A 106 12.81 13.42 -0.14
N LYS A 107 13.12 13.17 1.13
CA LYS A 107 14.47 13.27 1.67
C LYS A 107 15.42 12.27 1.00
N LEU A 108 14.99 11.02 0.80
CA LEU A 108 15.78 10.02 0.11
C LEU A 108 16.02 10.39 -1.36
N ASN A 109 15.04 10.94 -2.06
CA ASN A 109 15.20 11.47 -3.42
C ASN A 109 16.23 12.61 -3.45
N TYR A 110 16.16 13.54 -2.50
CA TYR A 110 17.13 14.63 -2.39
C TYR A 110 18.56 14.10 -2.21
N VAL A 111 18.77 13.18 -1.27
CA VAL A 111 20.06 12.54 -1.02
C VAL A 111 20.54 11.79 -2.26
N SER A 112 19.65 11.08 -2.92
CA SER A 112 19.91 10.30 -4.14
C SER A 112 20.42 11.20 -5.27
N ILE A 113 19.67 12.24 -5.62
CA ILE A 113 20.01 13.17 -6.70
C ILE A 113 21.32 13.93 -6.37
N LEU A 114 21.49 14.37 -5.12
CA LEU A 114 22.71 15.04 -4.70
C LEU A 114 23.94 14.12 -4.82
N SER A 115 23.78 12.84 -4.47
CA SER A 115 24.85 11.83 -4.62
C SER A 115 25.22 11.58 -6.08
N ALA A 116 24.22 11.56 -6.97
CA ALA A 116 24.44 11.45 -8.41
C ALA A 116 25.22 12.66 -8.95
N ILE A 117 24.77 13.87 -8.63
CA ILE A 117 25.47 15.10 -9.04
C ILE A 117 26.92 15.10 -8.55
N TYR A 118 27.15 14.68 -7.31
CA TYR A 118 28.50 14.59 -6.75
C TYR A 118 29.38 13.59 -7.52
N THR A 119 28.91 12.38 -7.79
CA THR A 119 29.74 11.37 -8.47
C THR A 119 29.99 11.74 -9.93
N ILE A 120 29.02 12.39 -10.60
CA ILE A 120 29.16 12.91 -11.97
C ILE A 120 30.21 14.03 -12.00
N ALA A 121 30.05 15.05 -11.16
CA ALA A 121 30.94 16.20 -11.12
C ALA A 121 32.39 15.84 -10.76
N THR A 122 32.61 14.81 -9.96
CA THR A 122 33.94 14.34 -9.56
C THR A 122 34.51 13.24 -10.46
N GLY A 123 33.71 12.70 -11.38
CA GLY A 123 34.08 11.58 -12.26
C GLY A 123 34.22 10.23 -11.55
N LYS A 124 33.88 10.12 -10.26
CA LYS A 124 34.04 8.91 -9.46
C LYS A 124 33.22 7.72 -9.94
N TYR A 125 32.12 7.95 -10.65
CA TYR A 125 31.32 6.87 -11.23
C TYR A 125 32.11 6.02 -12.23
N LYS A 126 33.13 6.60 -12.90
CA LYS A 126 33.93 5.92 -13.94
C LYS A 126 34.71 4.71 -13.40
N ASP A 127 35.04 4.72 -12.10
CA ASP A 127 35.78 3.64 -11.44
C ASP A 127 34.86 2.54 -10.91
N ILE A 128 33.54 2.64 -11.10
CA ILE A 128 32.56 1.68 -10.60
C ILE A 128 32.39 0.55 -11.61
N ASP A 129 32.46 -0.69 -11.09
CA ASP A 129 32.16 -1.88 -11.88
C ASP A 129 30.64 -1.93 -12.21
N ILE A 130 30.32 -1.96 -13.49
CA ILE A 130 28.95 -2.06 -13.98
C ILE A 130 28.24 -3.35 -13.50
N ALA A 131 28.99 -4.41 -13.20
CA ALA A 131 28.41 -5.65 -12.69
C ALA A 131 27.69 -5.48 -11.33
N GLU A 132 28.03 -4.43 -10.58
CA GLU A 132 27.34 -4.10 -9.32
C GLU A 132 25.88 -3.64 -9.56
N TYR A 133 25.55 -3.14 -10.75
CA TYR A 133 24.20 -2.76 -11.11
C TYR A 133 23.22 -3.95 -11.08
N GLU A 134 23.67 -5.10 -11.56
CA GLU A 134 22.87 -6.33 -11.60
C GLU A 134 22.61 -6.91 -10.19
N LYS A 135 23.36 -6.48 -9.18
CA LYS A 135 23.14 -6.88 -7.78
C LYS A 135 22.05 -6.09 -7.07
N ILE A 136 21.58 -4.99 -7.66
CA ILE A 136 20.42 -4.26 -7.15
C ILE A 136 19.20 -5.15 -7.42
N PRO A 137 18.43 -5.57 -6.38
CA PRO A 137 17.29 -6.47 -6.57
C PRO A 137 16.22 -5.83 -7.46
N HIS A 138 15.51 -6.64 -8.23
CA HIS A 138 14.34 -6.13 -8.95
C HIS A 138 13.25 -5.69 -7.96
N ASN A 139 12.46 -4.70 -8.34
CA ASN A 139 11.21 -4.47 -7.64
C ASN A 139 10.19 -5.56 -8.05
N ASP A 140 9.39 -5.99 -7.10
CA ASP A 140 8.29 -6.93 -7.29
C ASP A 140 7.04 -6.36 -6.62
N ARG A 141 5.85 -6.69 -7.08
CA ARG A 141 4.60 -6.16 -6.55
C ARG A 141 3.93 -7.17 -5.62
N LYS A 142 4.49 -7.34 -4.41
CA LYS A 142 4.06 -8.34 -3.43
C LYS A 142 3.66 -7.76 -2.07
N LEU A 143 3.64 -6.42 -1.93
CA LEU A 143 3.14 -5.77 -0.73
C LEU A 143 1.62 -5.53 -0.83
N VAL A 144 0.98 -5.58 0.33
CA VAL A 144 -0.40 -5.17 0.59
C VAL A 144 -0.44 -4.37 1.90
N ASP A 145 -1.50 -3.61 2.15
CA ASP A 145 -1.56 -2.81 3.38
C ASP A 145 -1.74 -3.70 4.60
N LEU A 146 -2.71 -4.61 4.57
CA LEU A 146 -2.95 -5.55 5.66
C LEU A 146 -2.98 -6.99 5.13
N LYS A 147 -2.17 -7.85 5.76
CA LYS A 147 -2.18 -9.29 5.54
C LYS A 147 -2.66 -10.00 6.80
N LEU A 148 -3.72 -10.78 6.69
CA LEU A 148 -4.24 -11.64 7.76
C LEU A 148 -3.87 -13.09 7.40
N GLU A 149 -3.10 -13.76 8.25
CA GLU A 149 -2.57 -15.10 7.96
C GLU A 149 -3.35 -16.19 8.70
N GLY A 150 -3.67 -17.28 8.02
CA GLY A 150 -4.18 -18.52 8.61
C GLY A 150 -5.57 -18.41 9.26
N LEU A 151 -6.45 -17.55 8.74
CA LEU A 151 -7.81 -17.39 9.24
C LEU A 151 -8.71 -18.54 8.81
N THR A 152 -9.65 -18.94 9.67
CA THR A 152 -10.71 -19.86 9.33
C THR A 152 -11.95 -19.10 8.84
N TYR A 153 -12.50 -19.53 7.71
CA TYR A 153 -13.75 -18.99 7.15
C TYR A 153 -14.71 -20.14 6.82
N ASP A 154 -15.93 -20.04 7.35
CA ASP A 154 -16.98 -21.03 7.09
C ASP A 154 -17.85 -20.55 5.92
N LEU A 155 -17.80 -21.32 4.84
CA LEU A 155 -18.56 -21.04 3.62
C LEU A 155 -19.37 -22.28 3.22
N HIS A 156 -20.70 -22.13 3.13
CA HIS A 156 -21.64 -23.20 2.74
C HIS A 156 -21.47 -24.52 3.53
N GLY A 157 -21.15 -24.39 4.84
CA GLY A 157 -20.99 -25.53 5.74
C GLY A 157 -19.64 -26.25 5.66
N ASN A 158 -18.67 -25.65 4.96
CA ASN A 158 -17.29 -26.10 4.96
C ASN A 158 -16.39 -25.03 5.57
N SER A 159 -15.42 -25.45 6.37
CA SER A 159 -14.40 -24.56 6.93
C SER A 159 -13.14 -24.56 6.06
N TYR A 160 -12.67 -23.38 5.71
CA TYR A 160 -11.46 -23.15 4.94
C TYR A 160 -10.45 -22.37 5.78
N THR A 161 -9.19 -22.77 5.73
CA THR A 161 -8.09 -21.94 6.28
C THR A 161 -7.41 -21.22 5.15
N MET A 162 -7.27 -19.90 5.25
CA MET A 162 -6.70 -19.08 4.21
C MET A 162 -6.06 -17.79 4.76
N ASP A 163 -5.21 -17.19 3.96
CA ASP A 163 -4.75 -15.83 4.15
C ASP A 163 -5.69 -14.86 3.42
N VAL A 164 -5.77 -13.64 3.94
CA VAL A 164 -6.53 -12.53 3.33
C VAL A 164 -5.58 -11.35 3.15
N ALA A 165 -5.48 -10.86 1.92
CA ALA A 165 -4.75 -9.64 1.58
C ALA A 165 -5.72 -8.49 1.33
N ILE A 166 -5.44 -7.33 1.91
CA ILE A 166 -6.31 -6.15 1.85
C ILE A 166 -5.47 -4.96 1.40
N ASN A 167 -6.01 -4.20 0.43
CA ASN A 167 -5.48 -2.91 0.05
C ASN A 167 -6.40 -1.79 0.53
N GLN A 168 -5.78 -0.75 1.11
CA GLN A 168 -6.42 0.49 1.56
C GLN A 168 -6.17 1.55 0.48
N LEU A 169 -7.19 1.86 -0.33
CA LEU A 169 -7.06 2.76 -1.47
C LEU A 169 -7.49 4.17 -1.06
N GLU A 170 -6.59 5.12 -1.21
CA GLU A 170 -6.88 6.54 -1.06
C GLU A 170 -7.81 7.00 -2.18
N VAL A 171 -8.85 7.72 -1.80
CA VAL A 171 -9.83 8.35 -2.69
C VAL A 171 -9.87 9.83 -2.36
N ASP A 172 -9.54 10.68 -3.34
CA ASP A 172 -9.55 12.13 -3.17
C ASP A 172 -10.96 12.62 -2.83
N GLU A 173 -11.06 13.52 -1.86
CA GLU A 173 -12.32 14.19 -1.53
C GLU A 173 -12.55 15.33 -2.51
N GLU A 174 -13.69 15.30 -3.21
CA GLU A 174 -14.00 16.30 -4.24
C GLU A 174 -14.11 17.71 -3.63
N GLY A 175 -13.26 18.61 -4.12
CA GLY A 175 -13.23 20.02 -3.70
C GLY A 175 -12.39 20.32 -2.45
N ASN A 176 -11.77 19.32 -1.85
CA ASN A 176 -10.85 19.43 -0.71
C ASN A 176 -9.42 18.97 -1.08
N ASN A 177 -8.47 19.30 -0.21
CA ASN A 177 -7.12 18.73 -0.26
C ASN A 177 -7.00 17.60 0.76
N ASP A 178 -8.03 16.78 0.88
CA ASP A 178 -8.12 15.66 1.80
C ASP A 178 -8.54 14.39 1.06
N PHE A 179 -8.43 13.25 1.70
CA PHE A 179 -8.80 11.95 1.13
C PHE A 179 -9.42 11.05 2.19
N TRP A 180 -10.10 10.01 1.75
CA TRP A 180 -10.61 8.93 2.58
C TRP A 180 -10.17 7.58 1.99
N TYR A 181 -10.35 6.50 2.76
CA TYR A 181 -9.97 5.17 2.28
C TYR A 181 -11.18 4.37 1.81
N SER A 182 -11.07 3.78 0.61
CA SER A 182 -11.97 2.76 0.08
C SER A 182 -11.19 1.46 -0.02
N SER A 183 -11.26 0.62 1.01
CA SER A 183 -10.49 -0.61 1.06
C SER A 183 -11.20 -1.75 0.35
N ARG A 184 -10.40 -2.72 -0.11
CA ARG A 184 -10.92 -3.94 -0.74
C ARG A 184 -10.06 -5.16 -0.42
N VAL A 185 -10.70 -6.32 -0.40
CA VAL A 185 -9.99 -7.59 -0.45
C VAL A 185 -9.24 -7.65 -1.77
N TYR A 186 -7.91 -7.75 -1.70
CA TYR A 186 -7.04 -7.79 -2.88
C TYR A 186 -6.84 -9.21 -3.39
N ASP A 187 -6.63 -10.18 -2.48
CA ASP A 187 -6.42 -11.58 -2.80
C ASP A 187 -6.76 -12.49 -1.60
N LEU A 188 -7.03 -13.75 -1.87
CA LEU A 188 -7.41 -14.78 -0.89
C LEU A 188 -6.70 -16.10 -1.20
N GLY A 189 -6.33 -16.86 -0.18
CA GLY A 189 -5.80 -18.21 -0.33
C GLY A 189 -4.43 -18.43 0.31
N ASP A 190 -3.50 -19.10 -0.38
CA ASP A 190 -2.10 -19.20 0.04
C ASP A 190 -1.32 -17.98 -0.45
N LEU A 191 -1.09 -17.03 0.45
CA LEU A 191 -0.38 -15.79 0.17
C LEU A 191 1.04 -15.80 0.74
N SER A 192 1.68 -16.97 0.83
CA SER A 192 3.03 -17.17 1.38
C SER A 192 4.11 -16.33 0.69
N THR A 193 3.86 -15.89 -0.55
CA THR A 193 4.77 -15.01 -1.32
C THR A 193 4.42 -13.52 -1.28
N SER A 194 3.36 -13.15 -0.54
CA SER A 194 2.93 -11.77 -0.35
C SER A 194 3.28 -11.28 1.05
N TYR A 195 3.47 -9.98 1.20
CA TYR A 195 3.88 -9.35 2.46
C TYR A 195 2.90 -8.23 2.81
N GLY A 196 2.57 -8.07 4.11
CA GLY A 196 1.78 -6.94 4.59
C GLY A 196 2.68 -5.82 5.13
N TYR A 197 2.30 -4.58 4.90
CA TYR A 197 2.80 -3.47 5.72
C TYR A 197 2.43 -3.71 7.18
N GLU A 198 1.18 -4.14 7.40
CA GLU A 198 0.73 -4.74 8.65
C GLU A 198 0.43 -6.22 8.43
N THR A 199 0.84 -7.09 9.37
CA THR A 199 0.56 -8.53 9.31
C THR A 199 -0.01 -9.02 10.63
N PHE A 200 -1.20 -9.64 10.57
CA PHE A 200 -1.84 -10.31 11.70
C PHE A 200 -1.73 -11.82 11.55
N ARG A 201 -1.19 -12.51 12.55
CA ARG A 201 -1.13 -13.97 12.60
C ARG A 201 -2.39 -14.51 13.25
N GLY A 202 -3.28 -15.04 12.42
CA GLY A 202 -4.63 -15.40 12.76
C GLY A 202 -4.87 -16.89 12.98
N GLU A 203 -3.83 -17.69 13.26
CA GLU A 203 -4.04 -19.12 13.53
C GLU A 203 -4.97 -19.34 14.73
N GLY A 204 -6.07 -20.04 14.47
CA GLY A 204 -7.14 -20.30 15.44
C GLY A 204 -8.17 -19.18 15.56
N TYR A 205 -8.08 -18.16 14.73
CA TYR A 205 -9.14 -17.15 14.58
C TYR A 205 -10.08 -17.50 13.44
N SER A 206 -11.37 -17.20 13.66
CA SER A 206 -12.41 -17.33 12.65
C SER A 206 -12.91 -15.96 12.23
N ILE A 207 -13.25 -15.85 10.94
CA ILE A 207 -13.94 -14.69 10.39
C ILE A 207 -15.42 -14.76 10.77
N ILE A 208 -15.94 -13.69 11.36
CA ILE A 208 -17.33 -13.59 11.82
C ILE A 208 -17.97 -12.40 11.11
N PRO A 209 -19.09 -12.59 10.40
CA PRO A 209 -19.86 -11.51 9.79
C PRO A 209 -20.35 -10.48 10.80
N GLY A 210 -20.32 -9.19 10.41
CA GLY A 210 -20.88 -8.12 11.22
C GLY A 210 -22.40 -8.10 11.20
N LYS A 211 -23.02 -7.74 12.34
CA LYS A 211 -24.47 -7.58 12.49
C LYS A 211 -24.88 -6.13 12.36
N ILE A 212 -26.15 -5.91 11.98
CA ILE A 212 -26.80 -4.61 12.04
C ILE A 212 -27.33 -4.40 13.45
N TYR A 213 -27.05 -3.23 14.05
CA TYR A 213 -27.64 -2.82 15.32
C TYR A 213 -29.16 -2.68 15.16
N PRO A 214 -29.99 -3.25 16.09
CA PRO A 214 -31.43 -3.32 15.89
C PRO A 214 -32.17 -2.00 16.02
N GLU A 215 -31.59 -1.02 16.75
CA GLU A 215 -32.20 0.28 16.92
C GLU A 215 -31.79 1.23 15.80
N GLU A 216 -32.74 1.94 15.24
CA GLU A 216 -32.51 2.97 14.22
C GLU A 216 -32.24 4.32 14.89
N LEU A 217 -31.13 4.95 14.57
CA LEU A 217 -30.75 6.27 15.07
C LEU A 217 -31.50 7.36 14.30
N ALA A 218 -31.89 8.41 15.00
CA ALA A 218 -32.55 9.55 14.35
C ALA A 218 -31.54 10.37 13.52
N ASP A 219 -30.42 10.72 14.14
CA ASP A 219 -29.38 11.59 13.59
C ASP A 219 -28.01 11.34 14.26
N ALA A 220 -27.00 12.12 13.90
CA ALA A 220 -25.64 12.02 14.42
C ALA A 220 -25.52 12.22 15.93
N SER A 221 -26.42 12.99 16.57
CA SER A 221 -26.36 13.24 18.03
C SER A 221 -26.62 11.98 18.84
N ALA A 222 -27.32 11.01 18.27
CA ALA A 222 -27.57 9.72 18.91
C ALA A 222 -26.28 8.90 19.14
N LEU A 223 -25.21 9.14 18.34
CA LEU A 223 -23.92 8.45 18.49
C LEU A 223 -23.22 8.77 19.82
N GLU A 224 -23.41 9.98 20.36
CA GLU A 224 -22.80 10.41 21.63
C GLU A 224 -23.20 9.54 22.84
N ASN A 225 -24.34 8.87 22.74
CA ASN A 225 -24.87 8.04 23.81
C ASN A 225 -24.56 6.54 23.63
N LEU A 226 -23.83 6.15 22.57
CA LEU A 226 -23.52 4.76 22.30
C LEU A 226 -22.11 4.40 22.80
N ASP A 227 -22.02 3.26 23.46
CA ASP A 227 -20.74 2.60 23.69
C ASP A 227 -20.36 1.80 22.43
N THR A 228 -19.72 2.49 21.50
CA THR A 228 -19.37 1.92 20.18
C THR A 228 -18.40 0.73 20.30
N VAL A 229 -17.52 0.72 21.28
CA VAL A 229 -16.60 -0.40 21.55
C VAL A 229 -17.36 -1.61 22.05
N GLN A 230 -18.35 -1.40 22.93
CA GLN A 230 -19.20 -2.51 23.40
C GLN A 230 -20.04 -3.08 22.25
N LEU A 231 -20.60 -2.20 21.38
CA LEU A 231 -21.32 -2.67 20.19
C LEU A 231 -20.45 -3.55 19.29
N LEU A 232 -19.20 -3.17 19.07
CA LEU A 232 -18.26 -3.99 18.32
C LEU A 232 -18.01 -5.35 19.00
N ARG A 233 -17.82 -5.37 20.33
CA ARG A 233 -17.66 -6.62 21.11
C ARG A 233 -18.89 -7.54 21.03
N ASP A 234 -20.08 -6.95 20.89
CA ASP A 234 -21.35 -7.67 20.73
C ASP A 234 -21.59 -8.12 19.27
N GLY A 235 -20.66 -7.77 18.36
CA GLY A 235 -20.68 -8.17 16.95
C GLY A 235 -21.50 -7.26 16.04
N TYR A 236 -21.86 -6.07 16.48
CA TYR A 236 -22.49 -5.06 15.63
C TYR A 236 -21.44 -4.28 14.85
N LEU A 237 -21.63 -4.15 13.54
CA LEU A 237 -20.73 -3.44 12.64
C LEU A 237 -21.44 -2.32 11.89
N TYR A 238 -22.76 -2.36 11.81
CA TYR A 238 -23.58 -1.44 11.03
C TYR A 238 -24.64 -0.78 11.92
N LEU A 239 -24.80 0.56 11.81
CA LEU A 239 -25.83 1.36 12.45
C LEU A 239 -26.75 1.94 11.37
N ARG A 240 -28.09 1.79 11.54
CA ARG A 240 -29.04 2.52 10.70
C ARG A 240 -29.26 3.92 11.22
N MET A 241 -29.19 4.93 10.34
CA MET A 241 -29.39 6.35 10.69
C MET A 241 -30.28 7.03 9.65
N LYS A 242 -31.34 7.74 10.11
CA LYS A 242 -32.27 8.44 9.24
C LYS A 242 -31.63 9.67 8.61
N ASP A 243 -31.18 10.58 9.45
CA ASP A 243 -30.67 11.88 9.02
C ASP A 243 -29.12 11.84 9.09
N ILE A 244 -28.51 11.33 8.00
CA ILE A 244 -27.05 11.29 7.84
C ILE A 244 -26.57 12.65 7.34
N PRO A 245 -25.66 13.37 8.06
CA PRO A 245 -25.12 14.65 7.61
C PRO A 245 -24.55 14.57 6.19
N GLU A 246 -24.93 15.51 5.31
CA GLU A 246 -24.52 15.49 3.90
C GLU A 246 -23.02 15.63 3.73
N GLU A 247 -22.36 16.38 4.61
CA GLU A 247 -20.93 16.64 4.62
C GLU A 247 -20.09 15.43 5.07
N TRP A 248 -20.68 14.40 5.65
CA TRP A 248 -19.93 13.23 6.07
C TRP A 248 -19.50 12.37 4.89
N VAL A 249 -18.22 12.19 4.71
CA VAL A 249 -17.62 11.23 3.76
C VAL A 249 -17.49 9.86 4.39
N CYS A 250 -17.03 9.82 5.64
CA CYS A 250 -16.91 8.62 6.47
C CYS A 250 -17.66 8.80 7.79
N SER A 251 -17.91 7.68 8.47
CA SER A 251 -18.47 7.69 9.83
C SER A 251 -17.44 8.23 10.83
N THR A 252 -17.92 8.95 11.82
CA THR A 252 -17.10 9.50 12.93
C THR A 252 -16.84 8.50 14.05
N VAL A 253 -17.38 7.29 13.91
CA VAL A 253 -17.20 6.16 14.84
C VAL A 253 -16.76 4.92 14.08
N PRO A 254 -16.15 3.91 14.72
CA PRO A 254 -15.66 2.69 14.06
C PRO A 254 -16.80 1.71 13.68
N LEU A 255 -17.93 2.23 13.24
CA LEU A 255 -19.13 1.52 12.81
C LEU A 255 -19.61 2.12 11.51
N HIS A 256 -20.00 1.28 10.56
CA HIS A 256 -20.59 1.73 9.31
C HIS A 256 -21.97 2.35 9.55
N ILE A 257 -22.25 3.45 8.86
CA ILE A 257 -23.57 4.09 8.88
C ILE A 257 -24.33 3.72 7.61
N VAL A 258 -25.58 3.33 7.76
CA VAL A 258 -26.44 2.87 6.67
C VAL A 258 -27.74 3.62 6.67
N SER A 259 -28.11 4.22 5.56
CA SER A 259 -29.44 4.84 5.42
C SER A 259 -30.54 3.77 5.49
N PRO A 260 -31.73 4.10 6.05
CA PRO A 260 -32.83 3.12 6.13
C PRO A 260 -33.29 2.58 4.76
N ALA A 261 -33.04 3.36 3.70
CA ALA A 261 -33.41 2.98 2.33
C ALA A 261 -32.41 2.02 1.68
N ASN A 262 -31.24 1.84 2.28
CA ASN A 262 -30.19 0.96 1.73
C ASN A 262 -30.25 -0.42 2.38
N GLU A 263 -30.16 -1.45 1.59
CA GLU A 263 -30.00 -2.82 2.05
C GLU A 263 -28.53 -3.16 2.19
N ILE A 264 -28.19 -3.92 3.23
CA ILE A 264 -26.84 -4.47 3.38
C ILE A 264 -26.89 -5.88 2.82
N GLU A 265 -26.10 -6.11 1.78
CA GLU A 265 -25.94 -7.43 1.21
C GLU A 265 -25.37 -8.41 2.26
N PRO A 266 -25.73 -9.69 2.20
CA PRO A 266 -25.12 -10.70 3.06
C PRO A 266 -23.60 -10.66 2.94
N PHE A 267 -22.90 -10.77 4.07
CA PHE A 267 -21.45 -10.77 4.07
C PHE A 267 -20.91 -11.90 3.18
N ASP A 268 -20.04 -11.54 2.27
CA ASP A 268 -19.26 -12.46 1.46
C ASP A 268 -17.79 -12.01 1.44
N LEU A 269 -16.88 -12.95 1.70
CA LEU A 269 -15.45 -12.69 1.63
C LEU A 269 -14.97 -13.00 0.22
N TRP A 270 -14.96 -11.99 -0.63
CA TRP A 270 -14.55 -12.13 -2.02
C TRP A 270 -13.61 -11.02 -2.47
N VAL A 271 -12.79 -11.30 -3.48
CA VAL A 271 -11.88 -10.32 -4.07
C VAL A 271 -12.68 -9.15 -4.66
N GLY A 272 -12.33 -7.94 -4.26
CA GLY A 272 -12.99 -6.69 -4.65
C GLY A 272 -13.97 -6.14 -3.63
N GLU A 273 -14.50 -6.98 -2.72
CA GLU A 273 -15.45 -6.58 -1.68
C GLU A 273 -14.77 -5.75 -0.58
N ASN A 274 -15.56 -4.93 0.10
CA ASN A 274 -15.08 -4.16 1.25
C ASN A 274 -14.79 -5.10 2.42
N PRO A 275 -13.56 -5.11 2.94
CA PRO A 275 -13.17 -5.99 4.03
C PRO A 275 -13.61 -5.42 5.38
N SER A 276 -14.81 -5.81 5.82
CA SER A 276 -15.37 -5.43 7.11
C SER A 276 -16.00 -6.64 7.79
N PHE A 277 -15.32 -7.15 8.83
CA PHE A 277 -15.69 -8.36 9.56
C PHE A 277 -14.98 -8.45 10.91
N PHE A 278 -15.45 -9.34 11.77
CA PHE A 278 -14.81 -9.61 13.05
C PHE A 278 -13.86 -10.79 12.98
N LEU A 279 -12.89 -10.80 13.89
CA LEU A 279 -12.02 -11.92 14.17
C LEU A 279 -12.31 -12.43 15.59
N GLY A 280 -12.74 -13.70 15.67
CA GLY A 280 -13.06 -14.35 16.92
C GLY A 280 -12.15 -15.54 17.18
N LYS A 281 -11.86 -15.77 18.45
CA LYS A 281 -11.14 -16.95 18.97
C LYS A 281 -11.77 -17.40 20.28
N ASP A 282 -11.93 -18.73 20.45
CA ASP A 282 -12.54 -19.32 21.65
C ASP A 282 -13.91 -18.69 21.99
N ASP A 283 -14.77 -18.54 20.97
CA ASP A 283 -16.12 -17.92 21.04
C ASP A 283 -16.13 -16.43 21.46
N GLN A 284 -15.00 -15.77 21.45
CA GLN A 284 -14.89 -14.33 21.79
C GLN A 284 -14.43 -13.51 20.59
N ILE A 285 -15.13 -12.43 20.31
CA ILE A 285 -14.69 -11.40 19.37
C ILE A 285 -13.59 -10.58 20.05
N THR A 286 -12.41 -10.51 19.42
CA THR A 286 -11.25 -9.81 19.98
C THR A 286 -10.73 -8.70 19.06
N HIS A 287 -10.95 -8.84 17.76
CA HIS A 287 -10.56 -7.84 16.76
C HIS A 287 -11.69 -7.62 15.77
N VAL A 288 -11.64 -6.49 15.09
CA VAL A 288 -12.51 -6.17 13.97
C VAL A 288 -11.69 -5.55 12.84
N VAL A 289 -12.00 -5.93 11.63
CA VAL A 289 -11.56 -5.22 10.43
C VAL A 289 -12.71 -4.30 10.01
N VAL A 290 -12.47 -3.01 9.97
CA VAL A 290 -13.44 -1.99 9.54
C VAL A 290 -12.86 -1.28 8.33
N ASN A 291 -13.49 -1.42 7.17
CA ASN A 291 -12.99 -0.85 5.92
C ASN A 291 -11.49 -1.10 5.72
N GLY A 292 -11.04 -2.34 5.98
CA GLY A 292 -9.66 -2.76 5.78
C GLY A 292 -8.66 -2.41 6.88
N PHE A 293 -9.09 -1.75 7.95
CA PHE A 293 -8.26 -1.42 9.10
C PHE A 293 -8.51 -2.39 10.25
N LEU A 294 -7.44 -2.97 10.78
CA LEU A 294 -7.51 -3.90 11.91
C LEU A 294 -7.53 -3.16 13.24
N LEU A 295 -8.56 -3.38 14.03
CA LEU A 295 -8.72 -2.80 15.35
C LEU A 295 -8.72 -3.90 16.42
N ASP A 296 -7.89 -3.73 17.46
CA ASP A 296 -7.83 -4.59 18.62
C ASP A 296 -8.82 -4.07 19.68
N LEU A 297 -9.90 -4.82 19.94
CA LEU A 297 -10.97 -4.43 20.86
C LEU A 297 -10.56 -4.46 22.34
N SER A 298 -9.37 -4.94 22.68
CA SER A 298 -8.81 -4.83 24.03
C SER A 298 -8.17 -3.48 24.29
N LYS A 299 -7.90 -2.71 23.25
CA LYS A 299 -7.29 -1.36 23.31
C LYS A 299 -8.36 -0.28 23.23
N GLU A 300 -7.96 0.93 23.60
CA GLU A 300 -8.76 2.12 23.34
C GLU A 300 -8.78 2.38 21.82
N ILE A 301 -9.97 2.58 21.27
CA ILE A 301 -10.16 2.97 19.87
C ILE A 301 -10.51 4.45 19.90
N SER A 302 -9.50 5.30 19.71
CA SER A 302 -9.65 6.73 19.55
C SER A 302 -9.48 7.13 18.10
N ASP A 303 -10.22 8.16 17.67
CA ASP A 303 -10.03 8.88 16.40
C ASP A 303 -10.10 8.03 15.11
N PHE A 304 -10.82 6.90 15.13
CA PHE A 304 -11.05 6.11 13.93
C PHE A 304 -12.18 6.71 13.07
N THR A 305 -11.86 7.17 11.87
CA THR A 305 -12.78 7.90 10.97
C THR A 305 -12.92 7.27 9.58
N ASN A 306 -12.56 5.99 9.41
CA ASN A 306 -12.55 5.33 8.10
C ASN A 306 -13.70 4.33 7.89
N ALA A 307 -14.71 4.29 8.76
CA ALA A 307 -15.87 3.43 8.52
C ALA A 307 -16.78 4.07 7.45
N MET A 308 -17.36 3.21 6.61
CA MET A 308 -18.10 3.61 5.41
C MET A 308 -19.49 4.17 5.76
N ILE A 309 -20.01 5.02 4.87
CA ILE A 309 -21.40 5.48 4.86
C ILE A 309 -22.09 4.95 3.61
N TYR A 310 -23.17 4.21 3.79
CA TYR A 310 -24.03 3.67 2.74
C TYR A 310 -25.32 4.50 2.68
N ARG A 311 -25.42 5.41 1.70
CA ARG A 311 -26.54 6.36 1.53
C ARG A 311 -27.65 5.79 0.68
#